data_d719b931f4b396e94602c7685a2ebc9a
#
_entry.id   d719b931f4b396e94602c7685a2ebc9a
#
_cell.length_a   1.000
_cell.length_b   1.000
_cell.length_c   1.000
_cell.angle_alpha   90.00
_cell.angle_beta   90.00
_cell.angle_gamma   90.00
#
_symmetry.space_group_name_H-M   'P 1'
#
loop_
_entity.id
_entity.type
_entity.pdbx_description
1 polymer ?
#
loop_
_entity_poly.entity_id
_entity_poly.type
_entity_poly.pdbx_seq_one_letter_code
_entity_poly.pdbx_strand_id
1 'polypeptide(L)'
;MSFKYKRLDKNDAAVLLIDHQTGLFNLVRDFEPIQFKNNVLALADSAKFFNLPTILTTSFDNGPNGPLLPEIIEMFPEAPLIRRPGQINAWDNEEFVAAVKKTGKKQLIIAGIVTDVCVAFAALSAVEAGYEVFVVTDASGTFNAEVRDAAWRRMEAAGVQLVNFFSVACELHRDWRNDMEGLAALLGKYIPAYQNIMTCLLYTSPSPRDY
;
A
#
# COMPACT_ATOMS: atom_id res chain seq x y z
N MET A 1 -6.99 5.19 28.00
CA MET A 1 -5.92 4.31 27.51
C MET A 1 -4.75 5.17 27.08
N SER A 2 -3.51 4.87 27.45
CA SER A 2 -2.36 5.63 26.96
C SER A 2 -2.11 5.25 25.49
N PHE A 3 -2.01 6.23 24.60
CA PHE A 3 -1.61 6.03 23.23
C PHE A 3 -0.20 5.41 23.18
N LYS A 4 -0.03 4.32 22.46
CA LYS A 4 1.26 3.73 22.19
C LYS A 4 1.52 3.80 20.68
N TYR A 5 2.51 4.58 20.29
CA TYR A 5 2.93 4.67 18.88
C TYR A 5 3.45 3.32 18.41
N LYS A 6 2.75 2.74 17.45
CA LYS A 6 3.17 1.50 16.77
C LYS A 6 3.80 1.91 15.44
N ARG A 7 5.06 1.62 15.30
CA ARG A 7 5.85 1.93 14.10
C ARG A 7 5.93 0.71 13.20
N LEU A 8 5.86 0.92 11.91
CA LEU A 8 6.14 -0.13 10.93
C LEU A 8 7.56 -0.68 11.10
N ASP A 9 7.71 -1.98 11.01
CA ASP A 9 8.98 -2.69 11.01
C ASP A 9 9.10 -3.55 9.74
N LYS A 10 10.10 -3.27 8.90
CA LYS A 10 10.34 -4.04 7.66
C LYS A 10 10.55 -5.54 7.91
N ASN A 11 10.97 -5.91 9.12
CA ASN A 11 11.17 -7.31 9.48
C ASN A 11 9.88 -8.00 9.96
N ASP A 12 8.82 -7.23 10.28
CA ASP A 12 7.55 -7.76 10.79
C ASP A 12 6.33 -7.31 9.97
N ALA A 13 6.53 -6.66 8.83
CA ALA A 13 5.47 -6.18 7.96
C ALA A 13 5.29 -7.05 6.71
N ALA A 14 4.04 -7.18 6.25
CA ALA A 14 3.66 -7.71 4.94
C ALA A 14 2.71 -6.73 4.23
N VAL A 15 2.68 -6.75 2.90
CA VAL A 15 1.81 -5.89 2.08
C VAL A 15 0.69 -6.72 1.47
N LEU A 16 -0.54 -6.22 1.58
CA LEU A 16 -1.73 -6.78 0.96
C LEU A 16 -2.26 -5.80 -0.08
N LEU A 17 -2.17 -6.14 -1.36
CA LEU A 17 -2.74 -5.36 -2.46
C LEU A 17 -4.07 -5.99 -2.86
N ILE A 18 -5.17 -5.33 -2.45
CA ILE A 18 -6.52 -5.88 -2.54
C ILE A 18 -7.28 -5.25 -3.70
N ASP A 19 -7.60 -6.07 -4.70
CA ASP A 19 -8.54 -5.70 -5.76
C ASP A 19 -8.15 -4.44 -6.56
N HIS A 20 -6.87 -4.19 -6.76
CA HIS A 20 -6.41 -3.16 -7.71
C HIS A 20 -6.65 -3.61 -9.15
N GLN A 21 -7.92 -3.87 -9.48
CA GLN A 21 -8.37 -4.42 -10.75
C GLN A 21 -8.74 -3.31 -11.74
N THR A 22 -8.46 -3.55 -13.01
CA THR A 22 -8.60 -2.54 -14.08
C THR A 22 -10.01 -1.98 -14.21
N GLY A 23 -11.05 -2.80 -14.01
CA GLY A 23 -12.44 -2.35 -13.99
C GLY A 23 -12.75 -1.49 -12.76
N LEU A 24 -12.26 -1.89 -11.58
CA LEU A 24 -12.51 -1.17 -10.33
C LEU A 24 -11.82 0.21 -10.28
N PHE A 25 -10.70 0.40 -10.98
CA PHE A 25 -10.09 1.73 -11.14
C PHE A 25 -11.07 2.78 -11.67
N ASN A 26 -12.06 2.36 -12.49
CA ASN A 26 -13.10 3.27 -12.99
C ASN A 26 -14.09 3.74 -11.91
N LEU A 27 -14.12 3.12 -10.74
CA LEU A 27 -14.96 3.54 -9.62
C LEU A 27 -14.31 4.61 -8.75
N VAL A 28 -12.98 4.75 -8.82
CA VAL A 28 -12.23 5.73 -8.02
C VAL A 28 -12.51 7.13 -8.53
N ARG A 29 -13.08 7.97 -7.65
CA ARG A 29 -13.43 9.37 -7.92
C ARG A 29 -12.99 10.33 -6.82
N ASP A 30 -12.43 9.81 -5.75
CA ASP A 30 -11.88 10.58 -4.64
C ASP A 30 -10.41 10.99 -4.86
N PHE A 31 -9.81 10.50 -5.95
CA PHE A 31 -8.47 10.88 -6.42
C PHE A 31 -8.46 11.18 -7.92
N GLU A 32 -7.48 11.96 -8.34
CA GLU A 32 -7.14 12.09 -9.75
C GLU A 32 -6.57 10.75 -10.25
N PRO A 33 -7.03 10.19 -11.40
CA PRO A 33 -6.70 8.82 -11.81
C PRO A 33 -5.19 8.54 -11.99
N ILE A 34 -4.44 9.49 -12.57
CA ILE A 34 -2.99 9.32 -12.77
C ILE A 34 -2.26 9.33 -11.44
N GLN A 35 -2.64 10.25 -10.54
CA GLN A 35 -2.06 10.33 -9.20
C GLN A 35 -2.36 9.08 -8.39
N PHE A 36 -3.61 8.59 -8.44
CA PHE A 36 -3.99 7.37 -7.73
C PHE A 36 -3.17 6.16 -8.20
N LYS A 37 -3.09 5.94 -9.52
CA LYS A 37 -2.26 4.87 -10.08
C LYS A 37 -0.79 5.02 -9.69
N ASN A 38 -0.25 6.23 -9.74
CA ASN A 38 1.11 6.53 -9.30
C ASN A 38 1.36 6.11 -7.85
N ASN A 39 0.44 6.43 -6.95
CA ASN A 39 0.57 6.11 -5.53
C ASN A 39 0.45 4.60 -5.25
N VAL A 40 -0.44 3.91 -5.98
CA VAL A 40 -0.54 2.43 -5.93
C VAL A 40 0.78 1.79 -6.34
N LEU A 41 1.38 2.24 -7.44
CA LEU A 41 2.67 1.73 -7.90
C LEU A 41 3.82 2.13 -6.98
N ALA A 42 3.76 3.31 -6.34
CA ALA A 42 4.72 3.75 -5.35
C ALA A 42 4.73 2.85 -4.11
N LEU A 43 3.55 2.45 -3.62
CA LEU A 43 3.42 1.48 -2.54
C LEU A 43 3.97 0.11 -2.95
N ALA A 44 3.62 -0.37 -4.15
CA ALA A 44 4.11 -1.65 -4.68
C ALA A 44 5.64 -1.66 -4.80
N ASP A 45 6.23 -0.61 -5.34
CA ASP A 45 7.68 -0.47 -5.48
C ASP A 45 8.37 -0.33 -4.11
N SER A 46 7.73 0.34 -3.15
CA SER A 46 8.19 0.37 -1.75
C SER A 46 8.24 -1.02 -1.13
N ALA A 47 7.20 -1.85 -1.34
CA ALA A 47 7.18 -3.22 -0.87
C ALA A 47 8.33 -4.04 -1.46
N LYS A 48 8.63 -3.86 -2.73
CA LYS A 48 9.77 -4.48 -3.41
C LYS A 48 11.11 -3.99 -2.87
N PHE A 49 11.27 -2.69 -2.71
CA PHE A 49 12.49 -2.05 -2.20
C PHE A 49 12.87 -2.57 -0.81
N PHE A 50 11.88 -2.71 0.08
CA PHE A 50 12.09 -3.25 1.43
C PHE A 50 11.99 -4.78 1.51
N ASN A 51 11.82 -5.47 0.37
CA ASN A 51 11.70 -6.93 0.29
C ASN A 51 10.59 -7.48 1.22
N LEU A 52 9.44 -6.81 1.27
CA LEU A 52 8.31 -7.23 2.09
C LEU A 52 7.55 -8.38 1.44
N PRO A 53 7.15 -9.41 2.20
CA PRO A 53 6.18 -10.37 1.72
C PRO A 53 4.93 -9.64 1.20
N THR A 54 4.56 -9.89 -0.06
CA THR A 54 3.44 -9.23 -0.72
C THR A 54 2.42 -10.26 -1.18
N ILE A 55 1.16 -10.03 -0.88
CA ILE A 55 0.03 -10.87 -1.29
C ILE A 55 -0.88 -10.03 -2.18
N LEU A 56 -1.22 -10.59 -3.32
CA LEU A 56 -2.11 -10.01 -4.30
C LEU A 56 -3.45 -10.75 -4.28
N THR A 57 -4.55 -10.02 -4.41
CA THR A 57 -5.86 -10.67 -4.57
C THR A 57 -6.77 -9.91 -5.51
N THR A 58 -7.67 -10.65 -6.15
CA THR A 58 -8.74 -10.13 -7.01
C THR A 58 -10.07 -10.69 -6.58
N SER A 59 -11.15 -9.95 -6.83
CA SER A 59 -12.53 -10.38 -6.62
C SER A 59 -13.22 -10.46 -7.97
N PHE A 60 -13.72 -11.66 -8.34
CA PHE A 60 -14.49 -11.90 -9.56
C PHE A 60 -13.85 -11.30 -10.82
N ASP A 61 -12.59 -11.63 -11.06
CA ASP A 61 -11.77 -11.03 -12.12
C ASP A 61 -12.18 -11.42 -13.56
N ASN A 62 -13.03 -12.44 -13.71
CA ASN A 62 -13.68 -12.79 -14.96
C ASN A 62 -14.94 -11.96 -15.25
N GLY A 63 -15.33 -11.06 -14.34
CA GLY A 63 -16.48 -10.18 -14.44
C GLY A 63 -16.08 -8.72 -14.71
N PRO A 64 -16.97 -7.78 -14.40
CA PRO A 64 -16.76 -6.35 -14.68
C PRO A 64 -15.60 -5.73 -13.88
N ASN A 65 -15.17 -6.37 -12.78
CA ASN A 65 -14.02 -5.91 -12.01
C ASN A 65 -12.72 -5.96 -12.83
N GLY A 66 -12.63 -6.88 -13.78
CA GLY A 66 -11.47 -7.05 -14.64
C GLY A 66 -10.26 -7.68 -13.93
N PRO A 67 -9.16 -7.88 -14.64
CA PRO A 67 -7.93 -8.42 -14.08
C PRO A 67 -7.23 -7.42 -13.16
N LEU A 68 -6.31 -7.93 -12.33
CA LEU A 68 -5.36 -7.11 -11.58
C LEU A 68 -4.54 -6.22 -12.51
N LEU A 69 -4.14 -5.04 -12.04
CA LEU A 69 -3.31 -4.10 -12.79
C LEU A 69 -2.02 -4.79 -13.28
N PRO A 70 -1.74 -4.79 -14.60
CA PRO A 70 -0.60 -5.53 -15.17
C PRO A 70 0.74 -5.16 -14.53
N GLU A 71 0.97 -3.88 -14.25
CA GLU A 71 2.20 -3.40 -13.63
C GLU A 71 2.45 -4.01 -12.26
N ILE A 72 1.40 -4.31 -11.49
CA ILE A 72 1.54 -4.99 -10.18
C ILE A 72 1.97 -6.45 -10.41
N ILE A 73 1.38 -7.13 -11.40
CA ILE A 73 1.76 -8.51 -11.74
C ILE A 73 3.22 -8.58 -12.17
N GLU A 74 3.66 -7.63 -13.00
CA GLU A 74 5.06 -7.53 -13.46
C GLU A 74 6.04 -7.26 -12.32
N MET A 75 5.64 -6.46 -11.33
CA MET A 75 6.47 -6.18 -10.15
C MET A 75 6.63 -7.40 -9.24
N PHE A 76 5.63 -8.28 -9.20
CA PHE A 76 5.56 -9.41 -8.25
C PHE A 76 5.21 -10.74 -8.96
N PRO A 77 6.02 -11.21 -9.90
CA PRO A 77 5.71 -12.41 -10.67
C PRO A 77 5.63 -13.69 -9.81
N GLU A 78 6.31 -13.71 -8.66
CA GLU A 78 6.34 -14.86 -7.74
C GLU A 78 5.42 -14.69 -6.53
N ALA A 79 4.74 -13.55 -6.37
CA ALA A 79 3.85 -13.34 -5.24
C ALA A 79 2.57 -14.17 -5.36
N PRO A 80 2.02 -14.66 -4.25
CA PRO A 80 0.71 -15.28 -4.26
C PRO A 80 -0.35 -14.34 -4.83
N LEU A 81 -1.02 -14.75 -5.90
CA LEU A 81 -2.18 -14.07 -6.45
C LEU A 81 -3.43 -14.93 -6.20
N ILE A 82 -4.20 -14.56 -5.20
CA ILE A 82 -5.42 -15.26 -4.81
C ILE A 82 -6.61 -14.69 -5.59
N ARG A 83 -7.17 -15.49 -6.51
CA ARG A 83 -8.34 -15.14 -7.32
C ARG A 83 -9.59 -15.60 -6.62
N ARG A 84 -10.29 -14.69 -5.95
CA ARG A 84 -11.52 -15.00 -5.23
C ARG A 84 -12.68 -15.08 -6.20
N PRO A 85 -13.45 -16.19 -6.22
CA PRO A 85 -14.56 -16.37 -7.15
C PRO A 85 -15.75 -15.43 -6.89
N GLY A 86 -15.89 -14.90 -5.66
CA GLY A 86 -17.03 -14.03 -5.33
C GLY A 86 -17.04 -13.45 -3.92
N GLN A 87 -16.13 -13.87 -3.02
CA GLN A 87 -16.06 -13.30 -1.68
C GLN A 87 -15.71 -11.82 -1.77
N ILE A 88 -16.56 -10.97 -1.21
CA ILE A 88 -16.36 -9.52 -1.16
C ILE A 88 -15.25 -9.18 -0.18
N ASN A 89 -15.36 -9.71 1.05
CA ASN A 89 -14.29 -9.63 2.02
C ASN A 89 -13.19 -10.65 1.69
N ALA A 90 -11.97 -10.21 1.50
CA ALA A 90 -10.85 -11.12 1.24
C ALA A 90 -10.62 -12.09 2.41
N TRP A 91 -10.99 -11.71 3.63
CA TRP A 91 -10.86 -12.56 4.82
C TRP A 91 -11.82 -13.75 4.85
N ASP A 92 -12.90 -13.72 4.05
CA ASP A 92 -13.83 -14.86 3.89
C ASP A 92 -13.27 -15.95 2.96
N ASN A 93 -12.09 -15.72 2.38
CA ASN A 93 -11.41 -16.69 1.54
C ASN A 93 -10.27 -17.37 2.33
N GLU A 94 -10.39 -18.68 2.51
CA GLU A 94 -9.44 -19.48 3.31
C GLU A 94 -8.02 -19.47 2.73
N GLU A 95 -7.87 -19.47 1.40
CA GLU A 95 -6.57 -19.43 0.73
C GLU A 95 -5.86 -18.09 0.98
N PHE A 96 -6.62 -16.98 0.92
CA PHE A 96 -6.09 -15.66 1.25
C PHE A 96 -5.60 -15.59 2.70
N VAL A 97 -6.42 -16.02 3.65
CA VAL A 97 -6.06 -16.04 5.08
C VAL A 97 -4.84 -16.95 5.33
N ALA A 98 -4.78 -18.10 4.67
CA ALA A 98 -3.63 -19.01 4.76
C ALA A 98 -2.35 -18.36 4.23
N ALA A 99 -2.43 -17.64 3.09
CA ALA A 99 -1.30 -16.90 2.52
C ALA A 99 -0.82 -15.79 3.47
N VAL A 100 -1.73 -15.03 4.10
CA VAL A 100 -1.38 -14.02 5.10
C VAL A 100 -0.66 -14.65 6.29
N LYS A 101 -1.23 -15.70 6.88
CA LYS A 101 -0.63 -16.42 8.02
C LYS A 101 0.76 -16.99 7.68
N LYS A 102 0.94 -17.49 6.46
CA LYS A 102 2.22 -18.04 5.99
C LYS A 102 3.35 -17.02 5.98
N THR A 103 3.06 -15.72 5.88
CA THR A 103 4.09 -14.67 5.96
C THR A 103 4.76 -14.64 7.34
N GLY A 104 4.11 -15.08 8.39
CA GLY A 104 4.57 -15.01 9.77
C GLY A 104 4.67 -13.60 10.33
N LYS A 105 4.16 -12.58 9.61
CA LYS A 105 4.24 -11.17 9.99
C LYS A 105 3.05 -10.77 10.85
N LYS A 106 3.25 -9.77 11.73
CA LYS A 106 2.21 -9.24 12.62
C LYS A 106 1.64 -7.91 12.16
N GLN A 107 2.39 -7.19 11.32
CA GLN A 107 1.99 -5.90 10.76
C GLN A 107 1.52 -6.10 9.32
N LEU A 108 0.34 -5.60 8.99
CA LEU A 108 -0.22 -5.67 7.65
C LEU A 108 -0.40 -4.27 7.09
N ILE A 109 0.27 -4.00 5.98
CA ILE A 109 0.11 -2.79 5.18
C ILE A 109 -0.90 -3.10 4.09
N ILE A 110 -2.06 -2.47 4.14
CA ILE A 110 -3.21 -2.79 3.27
C ILE A 110 -3.53 -1.61 2.36
N ALA A 111 -3.72 -1.87 1.09
CA ALA A 111 -4.27 -0.92 0.12
C ALA A 111 -5.18 -1.65 -0.88
N GLY A 112 -6.13 -0.93 -1.49
CA GLY A 112 -7.04 -1.56 -2.45
C GLY A 112 -8.19 -0.70 -2.96
N ILE A 113 -9.07 -1.31 -3.72
CA ILE A 113 -10.28 -0.74 -4.30
C ILE A 113 -11.47 -1.66 -4.02
N VAL A 114 -12.54 -1.17 -3.39
CA VAL A 114 -12.81 0.20 -2.90
C VAL A 114 -12.51 0.29 -1.41
N THR A 115 -12.17 1.52 -0.96
CA THR A 115 -11.76 1.81 0.41
C THR A 115 -12.78 1.36 1.46
N ASP A 116 -14.07 1.59 1.24
CA ASP A 116 -15.15 1.35 2.20
C ASP A 116 -15.63 -0.11 2.26
N VAL A 117 -15.26 -0.93 1.27
CA VAL A 117 -15.65 -2.34 1.18
C VAL A 117 -14.43 -3.25 1.24
N CYS A 118 -13.73 -3.47 0.13
CA CYS A 118 -12.65 -4.47 0.06
C CYS A 118 -11.51 -4.17 1.04
N VAL A 119 -11.14 -2.89 1.18
CA VAL A 119 -10.10 -2.48 2.13
C VAL A 119 -10.61 -2.50 3.56
N ALA A 120 -11.73 -1.83 3.83
CA ALA A 120 -12.25 -1.70 5.20
C ALA A 120 -12.61 -3.07 5.80
N PHE A 121 -13.24 -3.96 5.03
CA PHE A 121 -13.63 -5.28 5.56
C PHE A 121 -12.41 -6.15 5.86
N ALA A 122 -11.43 -6.18 4.97
CA ALA A 122 -10.19 -6.91 5.20
C ALA A 122 -9.40 -6.32 6.39
N ALA A 123 -9.32 -4.99 6.49
CA ALA A 123 -8.63 -4.32 7.59
C ALA A 123 -9.27 -4.61 8.95
N LEU A 124 -10.61 -4.53 9.03
CA LEU A 124 -11.35 -4.82 10.26
C LEU A 124 -11.21 -6.29 10.67
N SER A 125 -11.30 -7.22 9.72
CA SER A 125 -11.11 -8.64 9.99
C SER A 125 -9.68 -8.96 10.41
N ALA A 126 -8.68 -8.27 9.85
CA ALA A 126 -7.30 -8.42 10.25
C ALA A 126 -7.06 -7.92 11.70
N VAL A 127 -7.69 -6.80 12.10
CA VAL A 127 -7.65 -6.31 13.48
C VAL A 127 -8.29 -7.32 14.44
N GLU A 128 -9.46 -7.87 14.09
CA GLU A 128 -10.14 -8.90 14.87
C GLU A 128 -9.28 -10.17 15.01
N ALA A 129 -8.52 -10.52 13.96
CA ALA A 129 -7.58 -11.63 13.96
C ALA A 129 -6.27 -11.34 14.73
N GLY A 130 -6.10 -10.14 15.30
CA GLY A 130 -4.98 -9.76 16.17
C GLY A 130 -3.77 -9.15 15.46
N TYR A 131 -3.90 -8.76 14.18
CA TYR A 131 -2.84 -8.05 13.46
C TYR A 131 -2.81 -6.57 13.80
N GLU A 132 -1.63 -5.96 13.67
CA GLU A 132 -1.46 -4.51 13.63
C GLU A 132 -1.66 -4.05 12.18
N VAL A 133 -2.69 -3.24 11.93
CA VAL A 133 -3.13 -2.91 10.58
C VAL A 133 -2.84 -1.45 10.24
N PHE A 134 -2.21 -1.25 9.08
CA PHE A 134 -1.90 0.05 8.48
C PHE A 134 -2.56 0.13 7.11
N VAL A 135 -3.51 1.03 6.94
CA VAL A 135 -4.18 1.25 5.64
C VAL A 135 -3.56 2.44 4.94
N VAL A 136 -3.10 2.22 3.70
CA VAL A 136 -2.46 3.24 2.88
C VAL A 136 -3.54 4.02 2.14
N THR A 137 -3.84 5.20 2.64
CA THR A 137 -4.99 6.01 2.24
C THR A 137 -4.91 6.53 0.81
N ASP A 138 -3.72 6.88 0.35
CA ASP A 138 -3.47 7.42 -0.99
C ASP A 138 -3.24 6.34 -2.07
N ALA A 139 -3.17 5.08 -1.65
CA ALA A 139 -3.18 3.90 -2.52
C ALA A 139 -4.49 3.09 -2.42
N SER A 140 -5.49 3.63 -1.72
CA SER A 140 -6.84 3.07 -1.56
C SER A 140 -7.86 4.11 -2.03
N GLY A 141 -8.70 3.75 -2.99
CA GLY A 141 -9.63 4.69 -3.62
C GLY A 141 -11.08 4.22 -3.59
N THR A 142 -12.04 5.16 -3.69
CA THR A 142 -13.48 4.90 -3.71
C THR A 142 -14.27 5.96 -4.49
N PHE A 143 -15.60 5.93 -4.37
CA PHE A 143 -16.55 6.69 -5.18
C PHE A 143 -16.48 8.22 -4.97
N ASN A 144 -16.23 8.67 -3.76
CA ASN A 144 -16.14 10.09 -3.39
C ASN A 144 -15.55 10.27 -1.99
N ALA A 145 -15.28 11.53 -1.63
CA ALA A 145 -14.67 11.87 -0.36
C ALA A 145 -15.55 11.53 0.86
N GLU A 146 -16.87 11.64 0.77
CA GLU A 146 -17.77 11.35 1.90
C GLU A 146 -17.72 9.85 2.27
N VAL A 147 -17.74 8.98 1.26
CA VAL A 147 -17.63 7.52 1.44
C VAL A 147 -16.27 7.17 2.01
N ARG A 148 -15.20 7.73 1.45
CA ARG A 148 -13.83 7.57 1.94
C ARG A 148 -13.69 7.95 3.41
N ASP A 149 -14.15 9.15 3.77
CA ASP A 149 -14.00 9.70 5.12
C ASP A 149 -14.82 8.90 6.15
N ALA A 150 -15.98 8.37 5.74
CA ALA A 150 -16.76 7.46 6.58
C ALA A 150 -16.04 6.13 6.81
N ALA A 151 -15.42 5.57 5.77
CA ALA A 151 -14.62 4.34 5.88
C ALA A 151 -13.39 4.53 6.77
N TRP A 152 -12.68 5.64 6.61
CA TRP A 152 -11.52 5.97 7.45
C TRP A 152 -11.90 6.05 8.92
N ARG A 153 -12.95 6.81 9.28
CA ARG A 153 -13.44 6.89 10.66
C ARG A 153 -13.80 5.52 11.24
N ARG A 154 -14.41 4.65 10.43
CA ARG A 154 -14.76 3.29 10.86
C ARG A 154 -13.51 2.45 11.15
N MET A 155 -12.51 2.54 10.30
CA MET A 155 -11.25 1.81 10.48
C MET A 155 -10.43 2.35 11.66
N GLU A 156 -10.32 3.67 11.80
CA GLU A 156 -9.64 4.31 12.95
C GLU A 156 -10.28 3.92 14.28
N ALA A 157 -11.63 3.90 14.35
CA ALA A 157 -12.36 3.50 15.56
C ALA A 157 -12.06 2.03 15.96
N ALA A 158 -11.67 1.17 15.01
CA ALA A 158 -11.26 -0.20 15.25
C ALA A 158 -9.76 -0.35 15.56
N GLY A 159 -8.98 0.75 15.53
CA GLY A 159 -7.55 0.75 15.82
C GLY A 159 -6.64 0.58 14.60
N VAL A 160 -7.20 0.66 13.39
CA VAL A 160 -6.41 0.72 12.16
C VAL A 160 -5.65 2.04 12.09
N GLN A 161 -4.37 2.01 11.74
CA GLN A 161 -3.57 3.20 11.50
C GLN A 161 -3.68 3.61 10.03
N LEU A 162 -4.11 4.85 9.80
CA LEU A 162 -4.17 5.43 8.45
C LEU A 162 -2.83 6.12 8.13
N VAL A 163 -2.23 5.71 7.03
CA VAL A 163 -0.93 6.19 6.57
C VAL A 163 -0.99 6.50 5.08
N ASN A 164 0.06 7.10 4.52
CA ASN A 164 0.25 7.22 3.08
C ASN A 164 1.52 6.47 2.64
N PHE A 165 1.73 6.26 1.33
CA PHE A 165 2.88 5.50 0.85
C PHE A 165 4.22 6.12 1.27
N PHE A 166 4.30 7.47 1.32
CA PHE A 166 5.52 8.17 1.70
C PHE A 166 5.86 7.93 3.19
N SER A 167 4.87 8.01 4.08
CA SER A 167 5.08 7.72 5.50
C SER A 167 5.44 6.25 5.73
N VAL A 168 4.82 5.32 4.97
CA VAL A 168 5.18 3.89 4.98
C VAL A 168 6.67 3.72 4.62
N ALA A 169 7.11 4.31 3.51
CA ALA A 169 8.51 4.23 3.09
C ALA A 169 9.46 4.80 4.14
N CYS A 170 9.13 5.95 4.73
CA CYS A 170 9.95 6.58 5.77
C CYS A 170 9.98 5.78 7.08
N GLU A 171 8.84 5.22 7.50
CA GLU A 171 8.80 4.37 8.71
C GLU A 171 9.59 3.08 8.55
N LEU A 172 9.53 2.45 7.39
CA LEU A 172 10.29 1.23 7.09
C LEU A 172 11.80 1.51 6.97
N HIS A 173 12.16 2.66 6.39
CA HIS A 173 13.56 3.03 6.15
C HIS A 173 14.29 3.48 7.41
N ARG A 174 13.62 4.17 8.31
CA ARG A 174 14.08 4.64 9.63
C ARG A 174 15.10 5.76 9.62
N ASP A 175 16.12 5.69 8.79
CA ASP A 175 17.25 6.61 8.77
C ASP A 175 17.75 6.76 7.33
N TRP A 176 17.86 8.00 6.86
CA TRP A 176 18.34 8.32 5.51
C TRP A 176 19.69 7.70 5.19
N ARG A 177 20.54 7.54 6.20
CA ARG A 177 21.91 6.99 6.06
C ARG A 177 21.94 5.50 5.74
N ASN A 178 20.82 4.77 5.92
CA ASN A 178 20.76 3.32 5.66
C ASN A 178 20.95 2.99 4.19
N ASP A 179 20.27 3.74 3.30
CA ASP A 179 20.39 3.67 1.83
C ASP A 179 19.81 4.95 1.24
N MET A 180 20.60 6.01 1.24
CA MET A 180 20.16 7.32 0.76
C MET A 180 19.86 7.32 -0.74
N GLU A 181 20.71 6.65 -1.53
CA GLU A 181 20.57 6.63 -3.00
C GLU A 181 19.34 5.81 -3.41
N GLY A 182 19.16 4.63 -2.84
CA GLY A 182 18.02 3.78 -3.14
C GLY A 182 16.70 4.42 -2.74
N LEU A 183 16.62 5.01 -1.53
CA LEU A 183 15.40 5.71 -1.10
C LEU A 183 15.14 6.97 -1.94
N ALA A 184 16.18 7.73 -2.27
CA ALA A 184 16.05 8.92 -3.13
C ALA A 184 15.56 8.55 -4.53
N ALA A 185 16.06 7.46 -5.10
CA ALA A 185 15.59 6.94 -6.39
C ALA A 185 14.12 6.51 -6.34
N LEU A 186 13.73 5.75 -5.29
CA LEU A 186 12.34 5.35 -5.08
C LEU A 186 11.41 6.56 -4.97
N LEU A 187 11.71 7.50 -4.09
CA LEU A 187 10.86 8.67 -3.85
C LEU A 187 10.86 9.63 -5.04
N GLY A 188 12.01 9.84 -5.68
CA GLY A 188 12.13 10.70 -6.86
C GLY A 188 11.32 10.18 -8.06
N LYS A 189 11.13 8.87 -8.17
CA LYS A 189 10.32 8.25 -9.23
C LYS A 189 8.83 8.58 -9.11
N TYR A 190 8.31 8.69 -7.89
CA TYR A 190 6.87 8.82 -7.63
C TYR A 190 6.45 10.19 -7.09
N ILE A 191 7.40 10.99 -6.60
CA ILE A 191 7.14 12.33 -6.06
C ILE A 191 7.99 13.34 -6.85
N PRO A 192 7.42 14.02 -7.87
CA PRO A 192 8.18 14.99 -8.68
C PRO A 192 8.85 16.10 -7.86
N ALA A 193 8.16 16.58 -6.81
CA ALA A 193 8.73 17.58 -5.91
C ALA A 193 9.98 17.06 -5.16
N TYR A 194 10.03 15.77 -4.86
CA TYR A 194 11.19 15.14 -4.22
C TYR A 194 12.39 15.08 -5.19
N GLN A 195 12.13 14.77 -6.46
CA GLN A 195 13.16 14.83 -7.51
C GLN A 195 13.80 16.23 -7.60
N ASN A 196 12.99 17.29 -7.44
CA ASN A 196 13.50 18.67 -7.45
C ASN A 196 14.45 18.95 -6.28
N ILE A 197 14.18 18.39 -5.08
CA ILE A 197 15.07 18.51 -3.92
C ILE A 197 16.44 17.88 -4.22
N MET A 198 16.44 16.68 -4.80
CA MET A 198 17.68 15.98 -5.17
C MET A 198 18.45 16.74 -6.26
N THR A 199 17.73 17.30 -7.23
CA THR A 199 18.35 18.15 -8.28
C THR A 199 18.98 19.40 -7.68
N CYS A 200 18.29 20.09 -6.77
CA CYS A 200 18.87 21.25 -6.07
C CYS A 200 20.16 20.89 -5.31
N LEU A 201 20.18 19.77 -4.61
CA LEU A 201 21.35 19.29 -3.89
C LEU A 201 22.55 19.10 -4.83
N LEU A 202 22.34 18.47 -5.99
CA LEU A 202 23.38 18.22 -6.97
C LEU A 202 23.95 19.52 -7.57
N TYR A 203 23.11 20.55 -7.79
CA TYR A 203 23.54 21.83 -8.33
C TYR A 203 24.17 22.78 -7.29
N THR A 204 23.89 22.59 -5.99
CA THR A 204 24.40 23.45 -4.92
C THR A 204 25.60 22.85 -4.17
N SER A 205 25.90 21.58 -4.40
CA SER A 205 27.08 20.92 -3.82
C SER A 205 28.36 21.49 -4.51
N PRO A 206 29.42 21.86 -3.74
CA PRO A 206 30.66 22.27 -4.32
C PRO A 206 31.23 21.23 -5.28
N SER A 207 31.64 21.66 -6.46
CA SER A 207 32.32 20.77 -7.40
C SER A 207 33.61 20.23 -6.77
N PRO A 208 33.98 18.94 -7.01
CA PRO A 208 35.30 18.43 -6.60
C PRO A 208 36.49 19.20 -7.15
N ARG A 209 36.24 20.16 -8.05
CA ARG A 209 37.27 21.08 -8.61
C ARG A 209 37.46 22.39 -7.82
N ASP A 210 36.65 22.60 -6.77
CA ASP A 210 36.67 23.80 -5.93
C ASP A 210 37.54 23.63 -4.68
N TYR A 211 38.33 22.55 -4.60
CA TYR A 211 39.33 22.25 -3.57
C TYR A 211 40.71 22.05 -4.18
#